data_b132f1df44a66b19c2e2f6004cf1abfc
#
_entry.id   b132f1df44a66b19c2e2f6004cf1abfc
#
_cell.length_a   1.000
_cell.length_b   1.000
_cell.length_c   1.000
_cell.angle_alpha   90.00
_cell.angle_beta   90.00
_cell.angle_gamma   90.00
#
_symmetry.space_group_name_H-M   'P 1'
#
loop_
_entity.id
_entity.type
_entity.pdbx_description
1 polymer ?
#
loop_
_entity_poly.entity_id
_entity_poly.type
_entity_poly.pdbx_seq_one_letter_code
_entity_poly.pdbx_strand_id
1 'polypeptide(L)'
;MSITRQSAASALATFRRWATGRQFDSSASPGTNDVRRADRERRAAASSIAAIVARFLSLALSFLVVPLTIGYLGIERYGMLAALTGLMSMLVFADLGLSNGLMNIVSDANGKDDKSAAAIAVSSGFFMLAFVAIVVAAVFVLGFPYVDWAQLLGVKTASAVADAGPTAVVLLTLFVIGLPLGTIERIRLAYQEGFLNATAAIGAALLSLAALLLVIVAGGSVPLVVLAISLPPVLALAINGLFLLRRRPWLMPRFRRFQRPMAVRLARLGFLFFVLQLAVAVAYQSDVVVAAAVLGAGAAATYAVTLKVFLLVPSLVAMFLVTLWPAYTEALARHDGAWIRRTLRRSIWIALGATGVASLVLVVGGSWFIRTWTRNAVDPPFELLVGAALWAVVSTGFNAVAMLLNAASVMAFQVVAAVSMAALSITLSIALANTIGLAGIIWGTLLAYILVSALPVCIYLPRVLRQFGIAETGAREVAG
;
A
#
# COMPACT_ATOMS: atom_id res chain seq x y z
N MET A 1 11.62 -0.60 30.99
CA MET A 1 12.81 -0.95 30.17
C MET A 1 13.05 -2.46 29.98
N SER A 2 12.36 -3.37 30.68
CA SER A 2 12.54 -4.84 30.55
C SER A 2 11.71 -5.47 29.41
N ILE A 3 10.54 -4.92 29.08
CA ILE A 3 9.62 -5.46 28.05
C ILE A 3 10.18 -5.35 26.63
N THR A 4 10.95 -4.30 26.33
CA THR A 4 11.57 -4.08 25.01
C THR A 4 12.75 -5.02 24.72
N ARG A 5 13.50 -5.44 25.73
CA ARG A 5 14.61 -6.41 25.55
C ARG A 5 14.11 -7.83 25.30
N GLN A 6 13.02 -8.25 25.95
CA GLN A 6 12.42 -9.56 25.70
C GLN A 6 11.78 -9.67 24.31
N SER A 7 11.16 -8.61 23.79
CA SER A 7 10.60 -8.59 22.43
C SER A 7 11.67 -8.61 21.35
N ALA A 8 12.76 -7.89 21.53
CA ALA A 8 13.88 -7.89 20.59
C ALA A 8 14.65 -9.24 20.60
N ALA A 9 14.84 -9.84 21.77
CA ALA A 9 15.47 -11.16 21.90
C ALA A 9 14.58 -12.28 21.29
N SER A 10 13.25 -12.18 21.42
CA SER A 10 12.32 -13.12 20.80
C SER A 10 12.26 -12.98 19.27
N ALA A 11 12.38 -11.77 18.75
CA ALA A 11 12.47 -11.50 17.31
C ALA A 11 13.80 -12.03 16.72
N LEU A 12 14.92 -11.83 17.41
CA LEU A 12 16.22 -12.39 17.03
C LEU A 12 16.27 -13.92 17.15
N ALA A 13 15.64 -14.51 18.16
CA ALA A 13 15.53 -15.96 18.29
C ALA A 13 14.64 -16.57 17.18
N THR A 14 13.59 -15.86 16.78
CA THR A 14 12.70 -16.25 15.65
C THR A 14 13.45 -16.15 14.33
N PHE A 15 14.24 -15.09 14.13
CA PHE A 15 15.11 -14.93 12.97
C PHE A 15 16.20 -16.02 12.92
N ARG A 16 16.83 -16.35 14.06
CA ARG A 16 17.85 -17.40 14.16
C ARG A 16 17.29 -18.80 13.90
N ARG A 17 16.10 -19.15 14.42
CA ARG A 17 15.40 -20.40 14.13
C ARG A 17 14.96 -20.49 12.66
N TRP A 18 14.61 -19.34 12.09
CA TRP A 18 14.29 -19.23 10.69
C TRP A 18 15.53 -19.44 9.79
N ALA A 19 16.68 -18.84 10.13
CA ALA A 19 17.93 -18.99 9.41
C ALA A 19 18.48 -20.43 9.45
N THR A 20 18.20 -21.20 10.52
CA THR A 20 18.67 -22.58 10.69
C THR A 20 17.75 -23.66 10.07
N GLY A 21 16.67 -23.26 9.35
CA GLY A 21 15.88 -24.20 8.53
C GLY A 21 15.01 -25.21 9.30
N ARG A 22 14.87 -25.09 10.63
CA ARG A 22 13.96 -25.96 11.40
C ARG A 22 12.50 -25.63 11.10
N GLN A 23 11.94 -26.36 10.16
CA GLN A 23 10.48 -26.38 9.90
C GLN A 23 9.76 -26.99 11.09
N PHE A 24 8.63 -26.37 11.49
CA PHE A 24 7.65 -27.03 12.32
C PHE A 24 6.98 -28.11 11.49
N ASP A 25 7.10 -29.35 11.97
CA ASP A 25 6.48 -30.54 11.40
C ASP A 25 4.95 -30.36 11.35
N SER A 26 4.34 -30.56 10.19
CA SER A 26 2.91 -30.37 9.95
C SER A 26 2.03 -31.54 10.40
N SER A 27 2.57 -32.45 11.19
CA SER A 27 1.91 -33.67 11.66
C SER A 27 1.47 -33.61 13.11
N ALA A 28 0.76 -32.55 13.56
CA ALA A 28 0.32 -32.42 14.95
C ALA A 28 -1.20 -32.52 15.09
N SER A 29 -1.58 -33.35 16.08
CA SER A 29 -2.90 -33.72 16.64
C SER A 29 -3.87 -32.58 17.05
N PRO A 30 -5.13 -32.85 17.50
CA PRO A 30 -6.26 -31.90 17.56
C PRO A 30 -6.15 -30.66 18.50
N GLY A 31 -5.01 -30.31 19.03
CA GLY A 31 -4.74 -28.99 19.64
C GLY A 31 -4.26 -27.90 18.65
N THR A 32 -4.30 -28.16 17.34
CA THR A 32 -3.57 -27.39 16.29
C THR A 32 -4.20 -26.03 15.96
N ASN A 33 -5.49 -25.81 16.21
CA ASN A 33 -6.12 -24.54 15.83
C ASN A 33 -5.65 -23.37 16.71
N ASP A 34 -5.43 -23.58 17.99
CA ASP A 34 -4.99 -22.51 18.90
C ASP A 34 -3.50 -22.16 18.68
N VAL A 35 -2.67 -23.16 18.40
CA VAL A 35 -1.26 -22.92 18.03
C VAL A 35 -1.16 -22.16 16.71
N ARG A 36 -1.96 -22.53 15.70
CA ARG A 36 -2.02 -21.84 14.40
C ARG A 36 -2.61 -20.42 14.53
N ARG A 37 -3.57 -20.20 15.44
CA ARG A 37 -4.10 -18.85 15.77
C ARG A 37 -3.02 -17.97 16.38
N ALA A 38 -2.32 -18.46 17.40
CA ALA A 38 -1.21 -17.74 18.02
C ALA A 38 -0.08 -17.43 17.03
N ASP A 39 0.24 -18.35 16.13
CA ASP A 39 1.22 -18.14 15.08
C ASP A 39 0.79 -17.07 14.05
N ARG A 40 -0.51 -17.05 13.66
CA ARG A 40 -1.05 -15.98 12.77
C ARG A 40 -0.95 -14.60 13.42
N GLU A 41 -1.39 -14.48 14.68
CA GLU A 41 -1.32 -13.22 15.43
C GLU A 41 0.13 -12.74 15.59
N ARG A 42 1.03 -13.66 15.91
CA ARG A 42 2.46 -13.35 16.07
C ARG A 42 3.12 -12.91 14.76
N ARG A 43 2.83 -13.57 13.64
CA ARG A 43 3.34 -13.20 12.30
C ARG A 43 2.75 -11.88 11.83
N ALA A 44 1.46 -11.66 12.02
CA ALA A 44 0.82 -10.39 11.69
C ALA A 44 1.40 -9.23 12.51
N ALA A 45 1.59 -9.41 13.82
CA ALA A 45 2.22 -8.41 14.69
C ALA A 45 3.68 -8.13 14.29
N ALA A 46 4.48 -9.18 14.05
CA ALA A 46 5.86 -9.02 13.61
C ALA A 46 5.96 -8.30 12.25
N SER A 47 5.08 -8.64 11.30
CA SER A 47 5.01 -7.98 10.00
C SER A 47 4.63 -6.50 10.13
N SER A 48 3.70 -6.17 11.01
CA SER A 48 3.26 -4.80 11.25
C SER A 48 4.36 -3.95 11.89
N ILE A 49 5.03 -4.46 12.92
CA ILE A 49 6.15 -3.76 13.58
C ILE A 49 7.29 -3.54 12.58
N ALA A 50 7.67 -4.57 11.82
CA ALA A 50 8.71 -4.47 10.82
C ALA A 50 8.35 -3.48 9.71
N ALA A 51 7.08 -3.44 9.27
CA ALA A 51 6.61 -2.48 8.27
C ALA A 51 6.66 -1.03 8.79
N ILE A 52 6.28 -0.79 10.05
CA ILE A 52 6.36 0.53 10.68
C ILE A 52 7.82 0.99 10.77
N VAL A 53 8.71 0.14 11.28
CA VAL A 53 10.15 0.44 11.37
C VAL A 53 10.75 0.72 10.00
N ALA A 54 10.42 -0.11 8.99
CA ALA A 54 10.87 0.09 7.61
C ALA A 54 10.37 1.42 7.04
N ARG A 55 9.13 1.82 7.35
CA ARG A 55 8.58 3.09 6.90
C ARG A 55 9.27 4.30 7.52
N PHE A 56 9.49 4.28 8.84
CA PHE A 56 10.23 5.35 9.51
C PHE A 56 11.65 5.48 8.99
N LEU A 57 12.34 4.36 8.81
CA LEU A 57 13.69 4.37 8.25
C LEU A 57 13.70 4.87 6.81
N SER A 58 12.76 4.44 5.96
CA SER A 58 12.62 4.93 4.58
C SER A 58 12.35 6.43 4.53
N LEU A 59 11.52 6.95 5.44
CA LEU A 59 11.28 8.40 5.56
C LEU A 59 12.57 9.13 5.98
N ALA A 60 13.25 8.66 7.01
CA ALA A 60 14.50 9.26 7.48
C ALA A 60 15.56 9.27 6.37
N LEU A 61 15.72 8.16 5.65
CA LEU A 61 16.63 8.06 4.51
C LEU A 61 16.22 9.01 3.36
N SER A 62 14.91 9.14 3.07
CA SER A 62 14.43 10.09 2.07
C SER A 62 14.77 11.54 2.43
N PHE A 63 14.68 11.92 3.72
CA PHE A 63 15.10 13.22 4.20
C PHE A 63 16.60 13.47 4.00
N LEU A 64 17.42 12.41 4.05
CA LEU A 64 18.85 12.49 3.84
C LEU A 64 19.22 12.51 2.34
N VAL A 65 18.57 11.66 1.54
CA VAL A 65 18.85 11.50 0.09
C VAL A 65 18.52 12.78 -0.68
N VAL A 66 17.42 13.48 -0.36
CA VAL A 66 16.99 14.67 -1.08
C VAL A 66 18.04 15.78 -1.09
N PRO A 67 18.52 16.29 0.06
CA PRO A 67 19.54 17.35 0.06
C PRO A 67 20.87 16.90 -0.54
N LEU A 68 21.29 15.64 -0.34
CA LEU A 68 22.48 15.08 -0.98
C LEU A 68 22.36 15.10 -2.51
N THR A 69 21.21 14.69 -3.02
CA THR A 69 20.95 14.67 -4.48
C THR A 69 20.86 16.07 -5.07
N ILE A 70 20.16 17.00 -4.39
CA ILE A 70 20.10 18.41 -4.83
C ILE A 70 21.48 19.06 -4.81
N GLY A 71 22.24 18.84 -3.73
CA GLY A 71 23.60 19.40 -3.59
C GLY A 71 24.55 18.91 -4.67
N TYR A 72 24.37 17.67 -5.13
CA TYR A 72 25.22 17.08 -6.18
C TYR A 72 24.77 17.40 -7.60
N LEU A 73 23.48 17.20 -7.90
CA LEU A 73 22.95 17.35 -9.25
C LEU A 73 22.58 18.79 -9.63
N GLY A 74 22.34 19.64 -8.63
CA GLY A 74 21.68 20.92 -8.80
C GLY A 74 20.16 20.80 -8.91
N ILE A 75 19.46 21.94 -8.80
CA ILE A 75 17.99 21.99 -8.67
C ILE A 75 17.28 21.52 -9.94
N GLU A 76 17.82 21.82 -11.11
CA GLU A 76 17.19 21.49 -12.41
C GLU A 76 17.21 19.97 -12.67
N ARG A 77 18.36 19.32 -12.51
CA ARG A 77 18.49 17.86 -12.68
C ARG A 77 17.72 17.10 -11.60
N TYR A 78 17.67 17.64 -10.38
CA TYR A 78 16.83 17.08 -9.33
C TYR A 78 15.33 17.22 -9.67
N GLY A 79 14.90 18.36 -10.21
CA GLY A 79 13.54 18.57 -10.71
C GLY A 79 13.18 17.58 -11.81
N MET A 80 14.09 17.32 -12.74
CA MET A 80 13.93 16.27 -13.75
C MET A 80 13.72 14.89 -13.15
N LEU A 81 14.53 14.51 -12.15
CA LEU A 81 14.39 13.26 -11.44
C LEU A 81 13.05 13.16 -10.70
N ALA A 82 12.62 14.23 -10.05
CA ALA A 82 11.32 14.30 -9.37
C ALA A 82 10.15 14.16 -10.35
N ALA A 83 10.20 14.81 -11.51
CA ALA A 83 9.19 14.68 -12.55
C ALA A 83 9.12 13.25 -13.11
N LEU A 84 10.26 12.62 -13.41
CA LEU A 84 10.32 11.23 -13.87
C LEU A 84 9.78 10.25 -12.82
N THR A 85 10.15 10.41 -11.55
CA THR A 85 9.62 9.56 -10.47
C THR A 85 8.12 9.77 -10.25
N GLY A 86 7.63 11.00 -10.46
CA GLY A 86 6.20 11.32 -10.49
C GLY A 86 5.46 10.57 -11.60
N LEU A 87 6.00 10.59 -12.82
CA LEU A 87 5.45 9.81 -13.96
C LEU A 87 5.46 8.31 -13.67
N MET A 88 6.56 7.77 -13.10
CA MET A 88 6.64 6.36 -12.72
C MET A 88 5.61 5.98 -11.65
N SER A 89 5.28 6.88 -10.74
CA SER A 89 4.25 6.61 -9.72
C SER A 89 2.85 6.42 -10.34
N MET A 90 2.57 7.04 -11.48
CA MET A 90 1.33 6.80 -12.23
C MET A 90 1.30 5.40 -12.86
N LEU A 91 2.47 4.84 -13.21
CA LEU A 91 2.57 3.49 -13.76
C LEU A 91 2.31 2.39 -12.71
N VAL A 92 2.18 2.71 -11.42
CA VAL A 92 1.76 1.75 -10.38
C VAL A 92 0.43 1.09 -10.73
N PHE A 93 -0.45 1.80 -11.46
CA PHE A 93 -1.70 1.23 -11.95
C PHE A 93 -1.54 0.26 -13.14
N ALA A 94 -0.35 0.17 -13.75
CA ALA A 94 -0.10 -0.72 -14.89
C ALA A 94 -0.17 -2.22 -14.54
N ASP A 95 -0.11 -2.58 -13.25
CA ASP A 95 -0.35 -3.95 -12.82
C ASP A 95 -1.82 -4.39 -12.96
N LEU A 96 -2.71 -3.46 -13.30
CA LEU A 96 -4.16 -3.68 -13.46
C LEU A 96 -4.81 -4.40 -12.26
N GLY A 97 -4.25 -4.21 -11.05
CA GLY A 97 -4.70 -4.85 -9.83
C GLY A 97 -4.41 -6.35 -9.73
N LEU A 98 -3.72 -6.92 -10.73
CA LEU A 98 -3.39 -8.36 -10.80
C LEU A 98 -2.63 -8.85 -9.57
N SER A 99 -1.74 -8.02 -9.04
CA SER A 99 -0.96 -8.33 -7.83
C SER A 99 -1.85 -8.55 -6.60
N ASN A 100 -2.89 -7.74 -6.41
CA ASN A 100 -3.84 -7.90 -5.31
C ASN A 100 -4.73 -9.14 -5.50
N GLY A 101 -5.19 -9.38 -6.74
CA GLY A 101 -5.91 -10.60 -7.11
C GLY A 101 -5.09 -11.87 -6.83
N LEU A 102 -3.80 -11.85 -7.20
CA LEU A 102 -2.87 -12.95 -6.92
C LEU A 102 -2.72 -13.20 -5.42
N MET A 103 -2.54 -12.14 -4.63
CA MET A 103 -2.43 -12.25 -3.18
C MET A 103 -3.66 -12.95 -2.57
N ASN A 104 -4.86 -12.58 -2.99
CA ASN A 104 -6.10 -13.21 -2.51
C ASN A 104 -6.16 -14.71 -2.86
N ILE A 105 -5.90 -15.06 -4.12
CA ILE A 105 -5.98 -16.46 -4.57
C ILE A 105 -4.92 -17.31 -3.87
N VAL A 106 -3.69 -16.81 -3.71
CA VAL A 106 -2.63 -17.53 -3.01
C VAL A 106 -2.93 -17.67 -1.51
N SER A 107 -3.53 -16.65 -0.88
CA SER A 107 -3.95 -16.72 0.53
C SER A 107 -5.06 -17.74 0.76
N ASP A 108 -6.05 -17.80 -0.15
CA ASP A 108 -7.12 -18.81 -0.12
C ASP A 108 -6.54 -20.23 -0.29
N ALA A 109 -5.67 -20.42 -1.28
CA ALA A 109 -4.98 -21.70 -1.51
C ALA A 109 -4.13 -22.12 -0.30
N ASN A 110 -3.42 -21.17 0.34
CA ASN A 110 -2.67 -21.42 1.57
C ASN A 110 -3.62 -21.80 2.73
N GLY A 111 -4.78 -21.15 2.83
CA GLY A 111 -5.80 -21.48 3.80
C GLY A 111 -6.34 -22.91 3.67
N LYS A 112 -6.45 -23.40 2.44
CA LYS A 112 -6.89 -24.77 2.08
C LYS A 112 -5.76 -25.79 2.01
N ASP A 113 -4.51 -25.40 2.30
CA ASP A 113 -3.30 -26.21 2.14
C ASP A 113 -3.10 -26.75 0.68
N ASP A 114 -3.71 -26.05 -0.32
CA ASP A 114 -3.65 -26.43 -1.75
C ASP A 114 -2.42 -25.84 -2.47
N LYS A 115 -1.31 -26.55 -2.41
CA LYS A 115 -0.05 -26.18 -3.08
C LYS A 115 -0.18 -26.13 -4.60
N SER A 116 -1.07 -26.93 -5.19
CA SER A 116 -1.27 -26.97 -6.64
C SER A 116 -1.96 -25.71 -7.13
N ALA A 117 -3.07 -25.32 -6.49
CA ALA A 117 -3.76 -24.06 -6.81
C ALA A 117 -2.86 -22.83 -6.61
N ALA A 118 -2.05 -22.80 -5.53
CA ALA A 118 -1.08 -21.74 -5.31
C ALA A 118 -0.04 -21.66 -6.44
N ALA A 119 0.52 -22.80 -6.87
CA ALA A 119 1.52 -22.87 -7.94
C ALA A 119 0.95 -22.44 -9.31
N ILE A 120 -0.30 -22.82 -9.62
CA ILE A 120 -1.02 -22.40 -10.83
C ILE A 120 -1.28 -20.90 -10.80
N ALA A 121 -1.76 -20.36 -9.67
CA ALA A 121 -2.02 -18.93 -9.51
C ALA A 121 -0.74 -18.09 -9.66
N VAL A 122 0.35 -18.50 -9.00
CA VAL A 122 1.65 -17.83 -9.09
C VAL A 122 2.19 -17.85 -10.52
N SER A 123 2.13 -19.01 -11.19
CA SER A 123 2.59 -19.11 -12.58
C SER A 123 1.75 -18.23 -13.51
N SER A 124 0.42 -18.30 -13.42
CA SER A 124 -0.48 -17.50 -14.25
C SER A 124 -0.30 -15.99 -13.99
N GLY A 125 -0.24 -15.56 -12.72
CA GLY A 125 -0.04 -14.16 -12.36
C GLY A 125 1.31 -13.60 -12.81
N PHE A 126 2.39 -14.37 -12.63
CA PHE A 126 3.72 -13.98 -13.08
C PHE A 126 3.78 -13.76 -14.60
N PHE A 127 3.27 -14.70 -15.40
CA PHE A 127 3.28 -14.56 -16.86
C PHE A 127 2.34 -13.48 -17.38
N MET A 128 1.21 -13.23 -16.70
CA MET A 128 0.35 -12.08 -17.03
C MET A 128 1.08 -10.76 -16.78
N LEU A 129 1.73 -10.59 -15.63
CA LEU A 129 2.49 -9.37 -15.33
C LEU A 129 3.73 -9.24 -16.21
N ALA A 130 4.38 -10.35 -16.56
CA ALA A 130 5.46 -10.33 -17.54
C ALA A 130 4.96 -9.89 -18.93
N PHE A 131 3.78 -10.31 -19.34
CA PHE A 131 3.15 -9.83 -20.57
C PHE A 131 2.84 -8.33 -20.52
N VAL A 132 2.26 -7.84 -19.41
CA VAL A 132 2.04 -6.40 -19.21
C VAL A 132 3.37 -5.64 -19.25
N ALA A 133 4.41 -6.15 -18.61
CA ALA A 133 5.75 -5.57 -18.65
C ALA A 133 6.30 -5.46 -20.08
N ILE A 134 6.13 -6.51 -20.88
CA ILE A 134 6.52 -6.51 -22.30
C ILE A 134 5.74 -5.46 -23.10
N VAL A 135 4.43 -5.35 -22.87
CA VAL A 135 3.60 -4.34 -23.56
C VAL A 135 4.04 -2.94 -23.19
N VAL A 136 4.26 -2.66 -21.89
CA VAL A 136 4.75 -1.37 -21.42
C VAL A 136 6.13 -1.05 -22.02
N ALA A 137 7.04 -2.04 -22.04
CA ALA A 137 8.35 -1.87 -22.66
C ALA A 137 8.25 -1.59 -24.17
N ALA A 138 7.37 -2.33 -24.88
CA ALA A 138 7.18 -2.13 -26.33
C ALA A 138 6.60 -0.73 -26.62
N VAL A 139 5.58 -0.28 -25.88
CA VAL A 139 5.01 1.07 -26.02
C VAL A 139 6.08 2.12 -25.78
N PHE A 140 6.92 1.94 -24.77
CA PHE A 140 8.01 2.88 -24.49
C PHE A 140 9.05 2.88 -25.59
N VAL A 141 9.56 1.74 -26.02
CA VAL A 141 10.60 1.64 -27.05
C VAL A 141 10.10 2.24 -28.36
N LEU A 142 8.85 1.96 -28.74
CA LEU A 142 8.25 2.52 -29.95
C LEU A 142 7.96 4.03 -29.82
N GLY A 143 7.56 4.49 -28.65
CA GLY A 143 7.25 5.89 -28.39
C GLY A 143 8.50 6.75 -28.12
N PHE A 144 9.59 6.14 -27.64
CA PHE A 144 10.79 6.84 -27.16
C PHE A 144 11.37 7.87 -28.15
N PRO A 145 11.49 7.58 -29.47
CA PRO A 145 12.03 8.53 -30.42
C PRO A 145 11.11 9.70 -30.75
N TYR A 146 9.82 9.60 -30.47
CA TYR A 146 8.82 10.63 -30.73
C TYR A 146 8.59 11.59 -29.56
N VAL A 147 9.19 11.30 -28.38
CA VAL A 147 9.04 12.11 -27.16
C VAL A 147 10.26 13.02 -27.01
N ASP A 148 10.04 14.34 -27.02
CA ASP A 148 11.04 15.27 -26.56
C ASP A 148 11.14 15.24 -25.04
N TRP A 149 12.05 14.40 -24.52
CA TRP A 149 12.25 14.21 -23.09
C TRP A 149 12.66 15.49 -22.37
N ALA A 150 13.42 16.38 -23.04
CA ALA A 150 13.84 17.62 -22.44
C ALA A 150 12.65 18.57 -22.23
N GLN A 151 11.80 18.70 -23.24
CA GLN A 151 10.60 19.52 -23.17
C GLN A 151 9.59 18.94 -22.16
N LEU A 152 9.34 17.62 -22.18
CA LEU A 152 8.43 16.94 -21.26
C LEU A 152 8.84 17.13 -19.80
N LEU A 153 10.14 17.12 -19.51
CA LEU A 153 10.70 17.25 -18.18
C LEU A 153 11.07 18.69 -17.79
N GLY A 154 10.86 19.65 -18.71
CA GLY A 154 11.06 21.07 -18.48
C GLY A 154 12.53 21.47 -18.26
N VAL A 155 13.50 20.71 -18.80
CA VAL A 155 14.94 20.98 -18.64
C VAL A 155 15.48 21.81 -19.80
N LYS A 156 16.42 22.71 -19.49
CA LYS A 156 16.97 23.69 -20.45
C LYS A 156 18.49 23.65 -20.57
N THR A 157 19.22 23.29 -19.51
CA THR A 157 20.69 23.21 -19.56
C THR A 157 21.13 22.04 -20.44
N ALA A 158 22.17 22.26 -21.27
CA ALA A 158 22.66 21.26 -22.22
C ALA A 158 22.97 19.91 -21.55
N SER A 159 23.51 19.94 -20.32
CA SER A 159 23.81 18.73 -19.55
C SER A 159 22.56 18.01 -19.04
N ALA A 160 21.50 18.75 -18.64
CA ALA A 160 20.24 18.11 -18.19
C ALA A 160 19.46 17.56 -19.40
N VAL A 161 19.50 18.23 -20.55
CA VAL A 161 18.92 17.75 -21.80
C VAL A 161 19.55 16.42 -22.22
N ALA A 162 20.89 16.33 -22.17
CA ALA A 162 21.60 15.09 -22.49
C ALA A 162 21.28 13.92 -21.55
N ASP A 163 21.02 14.21 -20.27
CA ASP A 163 20.70 13.20 -19.24
C ASP A 163 19.22 12.74 -19.27
N ALA A 164 18.30 13.50 -19.86
CA ALA A 164 16.86 13.29 -19.78
C ALA A 164 16.42 11.92 -20.35
N GLY A 165 16.77 11.63 -21.60
CA GLY A 165 16.45 10.36 -22.25
C GLY A 165 17.08 9.15 -21.56
N PRO A 166 18.40 9.11 -21.33
CA PRO A 166 19.06 8.01 -20.62
C PRO A 166 18.47 7.75 -19.23
N THR A 167 18.09 8.79 -18.48
CA THR A 167 17.46 8.66 -17.16
C THR A 167 16.08 8.00 -17.25
N ALA A 168 15.28 8.39 -18.25
CA ALA A 168 13.97 7.76 -18.49
C ALA A 168 14.11 6.27 -18.84
N VAL A 169 15.12 5.91 -19.68
CA VAL A 169 15.41 4.51 -20.02
C VAL A 169 15.75 3.68 -18.78
N VAL A 170 16.63 4.19 -17.91
CA VAL A 170 17.00 3.48 -16.66
C VAL A 170 15.79 3.23 -15.78
N LEU A 171 14.99 4.27 -15.50
CA LEU A 171 13.81 4.16 -14.63
C LEU A 171 12.79 3.18 -15.19
N LEU A 172 12.46 3.29 -16.48
CA LEU A 172 11.48 2.40 -17.08
C LEU A 172 11.99 0.95 -17.16
N THR A 173 13.26 0.72 -17.47
CA THR A 173 13.84 -0.63 -17.47
C THR A 173 13.70 -1.28 -16.11
N LEU A 174 14.01 -0.56 -15.03
CA LEU A 174 13.86 -1.07 -13.66
C LEU A 174 12.39 -1.28 -13.29
N PHE A 175 11.49 -0.41 -13.74
CA PHE A 175 10.06 -0.57 -13.55
C PHE A 175 9.52 -1.83 -14.24
N VAL A 176 9.85 -2.04 -15.51
CA VAL A 176 9.44 -3.20 -16.31
C VAL A 176 9.93 -4.51 -15.67
N ILE A 177 11.19 -4.56 -15.22
CA ILE A 177 11.73 -5.71 -14.49
C ILE A 177 11.02 -5.89 -13.14
N GLY A 178 10.70 -4.80 -12.47
CA GLY A 178 10.01 -4.78 -11.18
C GLY A 178 8.59 -5.34 -11.24
N LEU A 179 7.85 -5.17 -12.35
CA LEU A 179 6.46 -5.61 -12.46
C LEU A 179 6.26 -7.12 -12.16
N PRO A 180 6.91 -8.06 -12.87
CA PRO A 180 6.75 -9.49 -12.54
C PRO A 180 7.40 -9.86 -11.20
N LEU A 181 8.47 -9.17 -10.78
CA LEU A 181 9.11 -9.40 -9.48
C LEU A 181 8.23 -8.95 -8.32
N GLY A 182 7.33 -7.98 -8.52
CA GLY A 182 6.35 -7.55 -7.52
C GLY A 182 5.42 -8.68 -7.04
N THR A 183 5.23 -9.75 -7.84
CA THR A 183 4.50 -10.95 -7.40
C THR A 183 5.11 -11.57 -6.15
N ILE A 184 6.42 -11.47 -5.96
CA ILE A 184 7.15 -12.03 -4.82
C ILE A 184 6.70 -11.37 -3.51
N GLU A 185 6.58 -10.04 -3.52
CA GLU A 185 6.07 -9.28 -2.37
C GLU A 185 4.66 -9.73 -1.99
N ARG A 186 3.78 -9.91 -2.98
CA ARG A 186 2.39 -10.33 -2.77
C ARG A 186 2.28 -11.77 -2.29
N ILE A 187 3.13 -12.66 -2.81
CA ILE A 187 3.21 -14.05 -2.34
C ILE A 187 3.67 -14.09 -0.87
N ARG A 188 4.69 -13.30 -0.50
CA ARG A 188 5.14 -13.19 0.89
C ARG A 188 4.02 -12.70 1.81
N LEU A 189 3.27 -11.67 1.39
CA LEU A 189 2.11 -11.20 2.14
C LEU A 189 1.04 -12.28 2.27
N ALA A 190 0.74 -13.01 1.18
CA ALA A 190 -0.22 -14.11 1.18
C ALA A 190 0.14 -15.22 2.18
N TYR A 191 1.44 -15.49 2.37
CA TYR A 191 1.95 -16.42 3.38
C TYR A 191 2.19 -15.75 4.75
N GLN A 192 1.73 -14.49 4.96
CA GLN A 192 1.90 -13.71 6.19
C GLN A 192 3.38 -13.51 6.59
N GLU A 193 4.26 -13.48 5.59
CA GLU A 193 5.70 -13.24 5.73
C GLU A 193 6.07 -11.78 5.40
N GLY A 194 5.17 -10.83 5.61
CA GLY A 194 5.37 -9.40 5.29
C GLY A 194 6.58 -8.77 5.99
N PHE A 195 6.99 -9.31 7.16
CA PHE A 195 8.21 -8.86 7.84
C PHE A 195 9.48 -9.08 6.99
N LEU A 196 9.49 -10.09 6.09
CA LEU A 196 10.62 -10.31 5.17
C LEU A 196 10.65 -9.26 4.06
N ASN A 197 9.49 -8.80 3.60
CA ASN A 197 9.43 -7.67 2.67
C ASN A 197 9.96 -6.39 3.34
N ALA A 198 9.58 -6.15 4.60
CA ALA A 198 10.04 -4.99 5.36
C ALA A 198 11.57 -5.02 5.59
N THR A 199 12.14 -6.17 5.98
CA THR A 199 13.58 -6.30 6.16
C THR A 199 14.35 -6.16 4.85
N ALA A 200 13.82 -6.69 3.74
CA ALA A 200 14.39 -6.51 2.41
C ALA A 200 14.37 -5.04 1.97
N ALA A 201 13.26 -4.32 2.26
CA ALA A 201 13.14 -2.89 1.97
C ALA A 201 14.14 -2.05 2.78
N ILE A 202 14.38 -2.38 4.06
CA ILE A 202 15.41 -1.73 4.88
C ILE A 202 16.80 -1.94 4.26
N GLY A 203 17.14 -3.18 3.91
CA GLY A 203 18.41 -3.49 3.26
C GLY A 203 18.59 -2.76 1.93
N ALA A 204 17.52 -2.70 1.11
CA ALA A 204 17.52 -1.96 -0.14
C ALA A 204 17.77 -0.47 0.08
N ALA A 205 17.10 0.14 1.06
CA ALA A 205 17.24 1.58 1.34
C ALA A 205 18.65 1.94 1.80
N LEU A 206 19.26 1.12 2.67
CA LEU A 206 20.66 1.29 3.08
C LEU A 206 21.65 1.13 1.91
N LEU A 207 21.40 0.12 1.06
CA LEU A 207 22.22 -0.11 -0.13
C LEU A 207 22.06 1.03 -1.15
N SER A 208 20.85 1.56 -1.32
CA SER A 208 20.61 2.73 -2.17
C SER A 208 21.37 3.96 -1.68
N LEU A 209 21.38 4.22 -0.37
CA LEU A 209 22.15 5.32 0.19
C LEU A 209 23.66 5.12 -0.04
N ALA A 210 24.19 3.93 0.24
CA ALA A 210 25.60 3.61 0.04
C ALA A 210 26.00 3.75 -1.45
N ALA A 211 25.18 3.22 -2.36
CA ALA A 211 25.40 3.34 -3.81
C ALA A 211 25.33 4.80 -4.28
N LEU A 212 24.39 5.59 -3.77
CA LEU A 212 24.28 7.02 -4.08
C LEU A 212 25.56 7.75 -3.63
N LEU A 213 26.03 7.54 -2.42
CA LEU A 213 27.25 8.17 -1.91
C LEU A 213 28.47 7.79 -2.77
N LEU A 214 28.57 6.52 -3.18
CA LEU A 214 29.64 6.06 -4.06
C LEU A 214 29.60 6.78 -5.43
N VAL A 215 28.42 6.92 -6.03
CA VAL A 215 28.23 7.62 -7.31
C VAL A 215 28.56 9.10 -7.17
N ILE A 216 28.19 9.75 -6.07
CA ILE A 216 28.55 11.16 -5.80
C ILE A 216 30.07 11.33 -5.70
N VAL A 217 30.74 10.46 -4.94
CA VAL A 217 32.21 10.52 -4.80
C VAL A 217 32.92 10.25 -6.14
N ALA A 218 32.37 9.35 -6.95
CA ALA A 218 32.92 9.02 -8.26
C ALA A 218 32.59 10.06 -9.36
N GLY A 219 31.80 11.11 -9.08
CA GLY A 219 31.40 12.10 -10.08
C GLY A 219 30.45 11.57 -11.15
N GLY A 220 29.59 10.61 -10.81
CA GLY A 220 28.72 9.92 -11.78
C GLY A 220 27.60 10.79 -12.37
N SER A 221 27.12 10.42 -13.58
CA SER A 221 26.01 11.10 -14.29
C SER A 221 24.64 10.88 -13.60
N VAL A 222 23.62 11.68 -13.99
CA VAL A 222 22.26 11.55 -13.46
C VAL A 222 21.68 10.14 -13.65
N PRO A 223 21.80 9.47 -14.81
CA PRO A 223 21.38 8.08 -14.98
C PRO A 223 22.00 7.12 -13.97
N LEU A 224 23.27 7.31 -13.60
CA LEU A 224 23.95 6.49 -12.57
C LEU A 224 23.40 6.77 -11.17
N VAL A 225 23.10 8.03 -10.83
CA VAL A 225 22.43 8.39 -9.57
C VAL A 225 21.07 7.69 -9.47
N VAL A 226 20.30 7.71 -10.55
CA VAL A 226 18.99 7.04 -10.59
C VAL A 226 19.13 5.53 -10.48
N LEU A 227 20.11 4.95 -11.16
CA LEU A 227 20.43 3.53 -11.06
C LEU A 227 20.79 3.16 -9.60
N ALA A 228 21.64 3.96 -8.95
CA ALA A 228 22.06 3.75 -7.58
C ALA A 228 20.89 3.76 -6.57
N ILE A 229 19.88 4.62 -6.80
CA ILE A 229 18.72 4.72 -5.92
C ILE A 229 17.69 3.63 -6.23
N SER A 230 17.45 3.31 -7.51
CA SER A 230 16.31 2.50 -7.95
C SER A 230 16.63 1.02 -8.17
N LEU A 231 17.89 0.66 -8.42
CA LEU A 231 18.30 -0.74 -8.62
C LEU A 231 18.23 -1.59 -7.32
N PRO A 232 18.69 -1.10 -6.15
CA PRO A 232 18.68 -1.90 -4.93
C PRO A 232 17.31 -2.42 -4.50
N PRO A 233 16.19 -1.67 -4.60
CA PRO A 233 14.86 -2.21 -4.37
C PRO A 233 14.50 -3.39 -5.30
N VAL A 234 14.86 -3.30 -6.58
CA VAL A 234 14.60 -4.37 -7.57
C VAL A 234 15.46 -5.61 -7.25
N LEU A 235 16.73 -5.41 -6.90
CA LEU A 235 17.62 -6.49 -6.45
C LEU A 235 17.10 -7.15 -5.17
N ALA A 236 16.60 -6.36 -4.23
CA ALA A 236 16.03 -6.90 -2.99
C ALA A 236 14.81 -7.79 -3.27
N LEU A 237 13.93 -7.40 -4.22
CA LEU A 237 12.83 -8.25 -4.68
C LEU A 237 13.34 -9.54 -5.31
N ALA A 238 14.34 -9.48 -6.18
CA ALA A 238 14.90 -10.65 -6.83
C ALA A 238 15.55 -11.61 -5.81
N ILE A 239 16.34 -11.09 -4.88
CA ILE A 239 16.99 -11.87 -3.80
C ILE A 239 15.91 -12.49 -2.90
N ASN A 240 14.90 -11.71 -2.49
CA ASN A 240 13.78 -12.20 -1.70
C ASN A 240 13.03 -13.33 -2.43
N GLY A 241 12.86 -13.19 -3.76
CA GLY A 241 12.28 -14.21 -4.62
C GLY A 241 13.11 -15.49 -4.66
N LEU A 242 14.43 -15.38 -4.80
CA LEU A 242 15.33 -16.52 -4.75
C LEU A 242 15.20 -17.30 -3.44
N PHE A 243 15.18 -16.61 -2.30
CA PHE A 243 14.97 -17.23 -0.99
C PHE A 243 13.57 -17.86 -0.85
N LEU A 244 12.52 -17.21 -1.39
CA LEU A 244 11.17 -17.76 -1.41
C LEU A 244 11.13 -19.08 -2.20
N LEU A 245 11.66 -19.08 -3.43
CA LEU A 245 11.64 -20.22 -4.34
C LEU A 245 12.52 -21.37 -3.88
N ARG A 246 13.64 -21.09 -3.21
CA ARG A 246 14.46 -22.14 -2.55
C ARG A 246 13.71 -22.84 -1.43
N ARG A 247 12.88 -22.13 -0.67
CA ARG A 247 12.09 -22.71 0.42
C ARG A 247 10.80 -23.34 -0.05
N ARG A 248 10.22 -22.83 -1.15
CA ARG A 248 8.97 -23.30 -1.75
C ARG A 248 9.16 -23.54 -3.24
N PRO A 249 9.90 -24.61 -3.64
CA PRO A 249 10.22 -24.87 -5.04
C PRO A 249 8.98 -25.08 -5.92
N TRP A 250 7.84 -25.47 -5.30
CA TRP A 250 6.58 -25.65 -6.03
C TRP A 250 5.96 -24.32 -6.52
N LEU A 251 6.34 -23.18 -5.94
CA LEU A 251 5.89 -21.84 -6.38
C LEU A 251 6.69 -21.30 -7.56
N MET A 252 7.73 -22.00 -8.01
CA MET A 252 8.53 -21.56 -9.16
C MET A 252 7.63 -21.37 -10.38
N PRO A 253 7.59 -20.16 -10.99
CA PRO A 253 6.77 -19.91 -12.17
C PRO A 253 7.20 -20.84 -13.32
N ARG A 254 6.23 -21.59 -13.86
CA ARG A 254 6.46 -22.48 -15.00
C ARG A 254 5.37 -22.25 -16.03
N PHE A 255 5.74 -22.03 -17.30
CA PHE A 255 4.78 -21.80 -18.37
C PHE A 255 3.79 -22.98 -18.53
N ARG A 256 4.24 -24.21 -18.29
CA ARG A 256 3.39 -25.42 -18.31
C ARG A 256 2.26 -25.39 -17.24
N ARG A 257 2.36 -24.56 -16.20
CA ARG A 257 1.33 -24.36 -15.17
C ARG A 257 0.44 -23.15 -15.43
N PHE A 258 0.70 -22.41 -16.50
CA PHE A 258 -0.20 -21.35 -16.93
C PHE A 258 -1.53 -21.95 -17.36
N GLN A 259 -2.61 -21.48 -16.75
CA GLN A 259 -3.97 -21.93 -17.07
C GLN A 259 -4.86 -20.75 -17.42
N ARG A 260 -5.47 -20.80 -18.62
CA ARG A 260 -6.39 -19.76 -19.07
C ARG A 260 -7.55 -19.48 -18.08
N PRO A 261 -8.22 -20.47 -17.47
CA PRO A 261 -9.25 -20.22 -16.47
C PRO A 261 -8.73 -19.43 -15.26
N MET A 262 -7.54 -19.74 -14.77
CA MET A 262 -6.89 -19.02 -13.68
C MET A 262 -6.51 -17.59 -14.10
N ALA A 263 -5.98 -17.40 -15.30
CA ALA A 263 -5.66 -16.09 -15.85
C ALA A 263 -6.92 -15.20 -15.96
N VAL A 264 -8.04 -15.74 -16.46
CA VAL A 264 -9.32 -15.02 -16.52
C VAL A 264 -9.83 -14.68 -15.12
N ARG A 265 -9.72 -15.59 -14.16
CA ARG A 265 -10.09 -15.33 -12.75
C ARG A 265 -9.24 -14.20 -12.16
N LEU A 266 -7.93 -14.24 -12.38
CA LEU A 266 -6.98 -13.20 -11.96
C LEU A 266 -7.30 -11.86 -12.64
N ALA A 267 -7.54 -11.84 -13.96
CA ALA A 267 -7.88 -10.63 -14.69
C ALA A 267 -9.18 -10.00 -14.19
N ARG A 268 -10.23 -10.81 -13.99
CA ARG A 268 -11.52 -10.34 -13.48
C ARG A 268 -11.40 -9.74 -12.08
N LEU A 269 -10.70 -10.43 -11.18
CA LEU A 269 -10.49 -9.96 -9.81
C LEU A 269 -9.56 -8.75 -9.79
N GLY A 270 -8.48 -8.79 -10.57
CA GLY A 270 -7.53 -7.70 -10.72
C GLY A 270 -8.18 -6.43 -11.25
N PHE A 271 -9.01 -6.54 -12.30
CA PHE A 271 -9.74 -5.40 -12.84
C PHE A 271 -10.66 -4.73 -11.81
N LEU A 272 -11.33 -5.50 -10.97
CA LEU A 272 -12.14 -4.95 -9.88
C LEU A 272 -11.26 -4.19 -8.86
N PHE A 273 -10.09 -4.73 -8.50
CA PHE A 273 -9.12 -4.02 -7.67
C PHE A 273 -8.57 -2.76 -8.33
N PHE A 274 -8.30 -2.82 -9.64
CA PHE A 274 -7.84 -1.67 -10.41
C PHE A 274 -8.86 -0.53 -10.38
N VAL A 275 -10.12 -0.83 -10.72
CA VAL A 275 -11.21 0.16 -10.70
C VAL A 275 -11.39 0.73 -9.29
N LEU A 276 -11.33 -0.11 -8.26
CA LEU A 276 -11.40 0.32 -6.87
C LEU A 276 -10.27 1.28 -6.52
N GLN A 277 -9.03 0.94 -6.83
CA GLN A 277 -7.86 1.78 -6.57
C GLN A 277 -7.93 3.11 -7.33
N LEU A 278 -8.35 3.07 -8.60
CA LEU A 278 -8.52 4.27 -9.41
C LEU A 278 -9.62 5.18 -8.85
N ALA A 279 -10.77 4.62 -8.48
CA ALA A 279 -11.86 5.37 -7.89
C ALA A 279 -11.45 6.03 -6.56
N VAL A 280 -10.73 5.29 -5.71
CA VAL A 280 -10.18 5.80 -4.45
C VAL A 280 -9.16 6.92 -4.71
N ALA A 281 -8.25 6.73 -5.68
CA ALA A 281 -7.27 7.76 -6.03
C ALA A 281 -7.96 9.04 -6.54
N VAL A 282 -8.94 8.91 -7.42
CA VAL A 282 -9.73 10.06 -7.91
C VAL A 282 -10.44 10.75 -6.74
N ALA A 283 -11.12 10.00 -5.88
CA ALA A 283 -11.87 10.55 -4.75
C ALA A 283 -10.99 11.38 -3.79
N TYR A 284 -9.77 10.90 -3.50
CA TYR A 284 -8.89 11.58 -2.54
C TYR A 284 -8.03 12.70 -3.14
N GLN A 285 -7.72 12.62 -4.44
CA GLN A 285 -6.94 13.65 -5.10
C GLN A 285 -7.81 14.79 -5.65
N SER A 286 -9.10 14.54 -5.90
CA SER A 286 -10.01 15.55 -6.45
C SER A 286 -10.21 16.73 -5.51
N ASP A 287 -10.18 16.52 -4.20
CA ASP A 287 -10.39 17.57 -3.20
C ASP A 287 -9.39 18.73 -3.33
N VAL A 288 -8.10 18.41 -3.55
CA VAL A 288 -7.06 19.42 -3.76
C VAL A 288 -7.29 20.18 -5.07
N VAL A 289 -7.74 19.47 -6.12
CA VAL A 289 -8.07 20.07 -7.42
C VAL A 289 -9.30 20.98 -7.29
N VAL A 290 -10.32 20.54 -6.59
CA VAL A 290 -11.52 21.35 -6.30
C VAL A 290 -11.16 22.60 -5.49
N ALA A 291 -10.29 22.46 -4.46
CA ALA A 291 -9.80 23.61 -3.70
C ALA A 291 -9.08 24.63 -4.60
N ALA A 292 -8.21 24.16 -5.49
CA ALA A 292 -7.50 25.03 -6.42
C ALA A 292 -8.43 25.70 -7.43
N ALA A 293 -9.37 24.97 -7.98
CA ALA A 293 -10.28 25.44 -9.03
C ALA A 293 -11.34 26.43 -8.49
N VAL A 294 -11.88 26.19 -7.27
CA VAL A 294 -12.98 26.98 -6.70
C VAL A 294 -12.47 28.12 -5.83
N LEU A 295 -11.41 27.89 -5.06
CA LEU A 295 -10.95 28.82 -4.01
C LEU A 295 -9.53 29.34 -4.26
N GLY A 296 -8.85 28.82 -5.27
CA GLY A 296 -7.51 29.25 -5.67
C GLY A 296 -6.37 28.44 -5.03
N ALA A 297 -5.16 28.65 -5.54
CA ALA A 297 -3.97 27.86 -5.19
C ALA A 297 -3.59 27.94 -3.70
N GLY A 298 -3.79 29.11 -3.05
CA GLY A 298 -3.52 29.27 -1.61
C GLY A 298 -4.41 28.40 -0.74
N ALA A 299 -5.69 28.32 -1.09
CA ALA A 299 -6.65 27.43 -0.41
C ALA A 299 -6.29 25.97 -0.61
N ALA A 300 -5.91 25.56 -1.84
CA ALA A 300 -5.44 24.22 -2.13
C ALA A 300 -4.19 23.83 -1.31
N ALA A 301 -3.24 24.75 -1.15
CA ALA A 301 -2.05 24.54 -0.32
C ALA A 301 -2.44 24.34 1.15
N THR A 302 -3.33 25.20 1.70
CA THR A 302 -3.83 25.09 3.07
C THR A 302 -4.53 23.74 3.30
N TYR A 303 -5.39 23.32 2.37
CA TYR A 303 -6.08 22.04 2.41
C TYR A 303 -5.10 20.88 2.41
N ALA A 304 -4.18 20.84 1.41
CA ALA A 304 -3.22 19.75 1.25
C ALA A 304 -2.28 19.61 2.45
N VAL A 305 -1.78 20.74 3.00
CA VAL A 305 -0.91 20.72 4.20
C VAL A 305 -1.67 20.20 5.40
N THR A 306 -2.90 20.67 5.62
CA THR A 306 -3.74 20.22 6.74
C THR A 306 -4.01 18.73 6.67
N LEU A 307 -4.47 18.21 5.53
CA LEU A 307 -4.72 16.78 5.37
C LEU A 307 -3.46 15.94 5.51
N LYS A 308 -2.30 16.41 5.02
CA LYS A 308 -1.04 15.69 5.17
C LYS A 308 -0.69 15.43 6.64
N VAL A 309 -0.96 16.39 7.52
CA VAL A 309 -0.74 16.24 8.97
C VAL A 309 -1.74 15.25 9.57
N PHE A 310 -3.03 15.41 9.28
CA PHE A 310 -4.09 14.56 9.85
C PHE A 310 -4.05 13.11 9.36
N LEU A 311 -3.58 12.87 8.14
CA LEU A 311 -3.51 11.53 7.55
C LEU A 311 -2.22 10.76 7.90
N LEU A 312 -1.30 11.35 8.68
CA LEU A 312 -0.07 10.67 9.10
C LEU A 312 -0.38 9.40 9.91
N VAL A 313 -1.17 9.53 10.99
CA VAL A 313 -1.54 8.38 11.84
C VAL A 313 -2.41 7.36 11.12
N PRO A 314 -3.48 7.75 10.36
CA PRO A 314 -4.19 6.85 9.46
C PRO A 314 -3.26 6.03 8.56
N SER A 315 -2.23 6.65 7.97
CA SER A 315 -1.30 5.94 7.09
C SER A 315 -0.50 4.85 7.81
N LEU A 316 -0.11 5.09 9.07
CA LEU A 316 0.57 4.09 9.90
C LEU A 316 -0.37 2.95 10.29
N VAL A 317 -1.61 3.28 10.66
CA VAL A 317 -2.64 2.27 10.98
C VAL A 317 -2.97 1.42 9.74
N ALA A 318 -3.06 2.03 8.56
CA ALA A 318 -3.31 1.31 7.31
C ALA A 318 -2.23 0.25 7.02
N MET A 319 -0.96 0.52 7.34
CA MET A 319 0.12 -0.47 7.19
C MET A 319 -0.11 -1.71 8.07
N PHE A 320 -0.60 -1.52 9.29
CA PHE A 320 -1.01 -2.63 10.14
C PHE A 320 -2.21 -3.38 9.55
N LEU A 321 -3.24 -2.68 9.11
CA LEU A 321 -4.46 -3.27 8.57
C LEU A 321 -4.21 -4.11 7.32
N VAL A 322 -3.33 -3.68 6.42
CA VAL A 322 -2.98 -4.42 5.19
C VAL A 322 -2.41 -5.81 5.51
N THR A 323 -1.68 -5.97 6.62
CA THR A 323 -1.15 -7.28 7.02
C THR A 323 -2.24 -8.26 7.49
N LEU A 324 -3.40 -7.75 7.91
CA LEU A 324 -4.55 -8.56 8.30
C LEU A 324 -5.33 -9.12 7.10
N TRP A 325 -5.23 -8.50 5.93
CA TRP A 325 -5.93 -8.96 4.73
C TRP A 325 -5.66 -10.43 4.39
N PRO A 326 -4.40 -10.87 4.18
CA PRO A 326 -4.13 -12.30 3.93
C PRO A 326 -4.53 -13.21 5.10
N ALA A 327 -4.42 -12.71 6.33
CA ALA A 327 -4.83 -13.46 7.51
C ALA A 327 -6.35 -13.70 7.56
N TYR A 328 -7.15 -12.71 7.16
CA TYR A 328 -8.59 -12.87 6.98
C TYR A 328 -8.92 -13.86 5.86
N THR A 329 -8.22 -13.80 4.70
CA THR A 329 -8.44 -14.74 3.59
C THR A 329 -8.16 -16.17 4.01
N GLU A 330 -7.06 -16.42 4.75
CA GLU A 330 -6.75 -17.75 5.30
C GLU A 330 -7.80 -18.20 6.32
N ALA A 331 -8.23 -17.31 7.23
CA ALA A 331 -9.22 -17.63 8.24
C ALA A 331 -10.61 -17.95 7.65
N LEU A 332 -11.00 -17.23 6.58
CA LEU A 332 -12.21 -17.52 5.80
C LEU A 332 -12.13 -18.89 5.13
N ALA A 333 -11.00 -19.24 4.52
CA ALA A 333 -10.79 -20.54 3.89
C ALA A 333 -10.81 -21.70 4.89
N ARG A 334 -10.47 -21.43 6.17
CA ARG A 334 -10.51 -22.40 7.29
C ARG A 334 -11.80 -22.35 8.10
N HIS A 335 -12.77 -21.53 7.73
CA HIS A 335 -14.03 -21.31 8.46
C HIS A 335 -13.85 -20.89 9.94
N ASP A 336 -12.76 -20.12 10.26
CA ASP A 336 -12.46 -19.63 11.61
C ASP A 336 -13.20 -18.32 11.93
N GLY A 337 -14.52 -18.37 11.99
CA GLY A 337 -15.38 -17.21 12.21
C GLY A 337 -15.17 -16.51 13.56
N ALA A 338 -14.79 -17.27 14.60
CA ALA A 338 -14.55 -16.71 15.93
C ALA A 338 -13.31 -15.79 15.95
N TRP A 339 -12.24 -16.20 15.28
CA TRP A 339 -11.03 -15.39 15.12
C TRP A 339 -11.30 -14.13 14.28
N ILE A 340 -12.04 -14.27 13.17
CA ILE A 340 -12.40 -13.14 12.29
C ILE A 340 -13.16 -12.07 13.08
N ARG A 341 -14.20 -12.43 13.84
CA ARG A 341 -14.97 -11.47 14.66
C ARG A 341 -14.12 -10.76 15.69
N ARG A 342 -13.31 -11.52 16.43
CA ARG A 342 -12.44 -10.95 17.47
C ARG A 342 -11.42 -10.00 16.87
N THR A 343 -10.77 -10.41 15.79
CA THR A 343 -9.74 -9.63 15.10
C THR A 343 -10.34 -8.38 14.46
N LEU A 344 -11.49 -8.48 13.79
CA LEU A 344 -12.17 -7.33 13.19
C LEU A 344 -12.55 -6.30 14.25
N ARG A 345 -13.20 -6.74 15.33
CA ARG A 345 -13.58 -5.83 16.43
C ARG A 345 -12.35 -5.15 17.04
N ARG A 346 -11.27 -5.91 17.29
CA ARG A 346 -10.03 -5.38 17.85
C ARG A 346 -9.35 -4.39 16.89
N SER A 347 -9.29 -4.70 15.59
CA SER A 347 -8.69 -3.82 14.59
C SER A 347 -9.49 -2.51 14.42
N ILE A 348 -10.82 -2.56 14.44
CA ILE A 348 -11.66 -1.36 14.43
C ILE A 348 -11.38 -0.49 15.66
N TRP A 349 -11.38 -1.06 16.87
CA TRP A 349 -11.12 -0.29 18.10
C TRP A 349 -9.69 0.30 18.13
N ILE A 350 -8.69 -0.44 17.67
CA ILE A 350 -7.31 0.08 17.55
C ILE A 350 -7.27 1.24 16.55
N ALA A 351 -7.91 1.06 15.39
CA ALA A 351 -7.96 2.07 14.35
C ALA A 351 -8.64 3.36 14.85
N LEU A 352 -9.84 3.24 15.42
CA LEU A 352 -10.60 4.38 15.96
C LEU A 352 -9.88 5.04 17.15
N GLY A 353 -9.32 4.25 18.08
CA GLY A 353 -8.61 4.76 19.24
C GLY A 353 -7.34 5.51 18.88
N ALA A 354 -6.46 4.90 18.06
CA ALA A 354 -5.21 5.53 17.65
C ALA A 354 -5.44 6.82 16.84
N THR A 355 -6.34 6.76 15.85
CA THR A 355 -6.64 7.93 15.01
C THR A 355 -7.47 8.97 15.77
N GLY A 356 -8.39 8.56 16.63
CA GLY A 356 -9.20 9.45 17.46
C GLY A 356 -8.37 10.29 18.43
N VAL A 357 -7.46 9.62 19.17
CA VAL A 357 -6.54 10.34 20.07
C VAL A 357 -5.65 11.32 19.30
N ALA A 358 -5.03 10.86 18.20
CA ALA A 358 -4.18 11.72 17.39
C ALA A 358 -4.97 12.90 16.78
N SER A 359 -6.17 12.64 16.27
CA SER A 359 -7.05 13.68 15.72
C SER A 359 -7.48 14.69 16.77
N LEU A 360 -7.78 14.25 17.99
CA LEU A 360 -8.12 15.16 19.09
C LEU A 360 -6.96 16.08 19.43
N VAL A 361 -5.75 15.55 19.53
CA VAL A 361 -4.53 16.35 19.76
C VAL A 361 -4.32 17.37 18.64
N LEU A 362 -4.55 16.94 17.37
CA LEU A 362 -4.40 17.83 16.22
C LEU A 362 -5.52 18.88 16.09
N VAL A 363 -6.73 18.61 16.55
CA VAL A 363 -7.80 19.65 16.59
C VAL A 363 -7.43 20.74 17.58
N VAL A 364 -6.89 20.38 18.75
CA VAL A 364 -6.51 21.35 19.79
C VAL A 364 -5.23 22.10 19.44
N GLY A 365 -4.18 21.38 19.01
CA GLY A 365 -2.85 21.96 18.79
C GLY A 365 -2.45 22.15 17.32
N GLY A 366 -3.25 21.66 16.37
CA GLY A 366 -2.86 21.56 14.98
C GLY A 366 -2.69 22.90 14.27
N SER A 367 -3.52 23.90 14.57
CA SER A 367 -3.33 25.23 14.00
C SER A 367 -1.99 25.84 14.45
N TRP A 368 -1.68 25.76 15.74
CA TRP A 368 -0.36 26.20 16.24
C TRP A 368 0.80 25.41 15.58
N PHE A 369 0.68 24.09 15.51
CA PHE A 369 1.69 23.24 14.89
C PHE A 369 1.90 23.58 13.41
N ILE A 370 0.81 23.68 12.63
CA ILE A 370 0.87 23.96 11.19
C ILE A 370 1.44 25.35 10.94
N ARG A 371 0.99 26.38 11.68
CA ARG A 371 1.54 27.74 11.58
C ARG A 371 3.05 27.76 11.88
N THR A 372 3.47 27.13 12.96
CA THR A 372 4.89 27.08 13.36
C THR A 372 5.71 26.34 12.31
N TRP A 373 5.24 25.19 11.85
CA TRP A 373 5.93 24.35 10.84
C TRP A 373 6.03 25.07 9.49
N THR A 374 5.00 25.76 9.06
CA THR A 374 4.97 26.50 7.79
C THR A 374 5.46 27.96 7.89
N ARG A 375 6.01 28.37 9.04
CA ARG A 375 6.43 29.75 9.31
C ARG A 375 5.30 30.77 9.04
N ASN A 376 4.11 30.46 9.50
CA ASN A 376 2.89 31.23 9.29
C ASN A 376 2.41 31.38 7.83
N ALA A 377 2.95 30.56 6.91
CA ALA A 377 2.47 30.56 5.52
C ALA A 377 1.09 29.90 5.35
N VAL A 378 0.71 29.01 6.26
CA VAL A 378 -0.56 28.26 6.25
C VAL A 378 -1.27 28.42 7.59
N ASP A 379 -2.53 28.88 7.53
CA ASP A 379 -3.42 29.01 8.68
C ASP A 379 -4.76 28.31 8.40
N PRO A 380 -4.92 27.04 8.84
CA PRO A 380 -6.14 26.30 8.59
C PRO A 380 -7.29 26.78 9.49
N PRO A 381 -8.49 27.01 8.95
CA PRO A 381 -9.68 27.32 9.75
C PRO A 381 -10.05 26.13 10.64
N PHE A 382 -10.64 26.41 11.80
CA PHE A 382 -10.99 25.41 12.80
C PHE A 382 -11.94 24.32 12.25
N GLU A 383 -12.91 24.72 11.43
CA GLU A 383 -13.87 23.84 10.79
C GLU A 383 -13.19 22.82 9.84
N LEU A 384 -12.07 23.21 9.19
CA LEU A 384 -11.25 22.31 8.38
C LEU A 384 -10.52 21.30 9.26
N LEU A 385 -9.99 21.72 10.43
CA LEU A 385 -9.32 20.81 11.37
C LEU A 385 -10.30 19.74 11.90
N VAL A 386 -11.52 20.17 12.28
CA VAL A 386 -12.58 19.25 12.75
C VAL A 386 -13.00 18.29 11.64
N GLY A 387 -13.23 18.79 10.43
CA GLY A 387 -13.57 17.96 9.27
C GLY A 387 -12.49 16.94 8.94
N ALA A 388 -11.21 17.36 8.94
CA ALA A 388 -10.06 16.48 8.72
C ALA A 388 -9.90 15.41 9.82
N ALA A 389 -10.18 15.76 11.08
CA ALA A 389 -10.20 14.86 12.22
C ALA A 389 -11.27 13.77 12.06
N LEU A 390 -12.50 14.17 11.77
CA LEU A 390 -13.60 13.23 11.55
C LEU A 390 -13.33 12.32 10.33
N TRP A 391 -12.84 12.90 9.25
CA TRP A 391 -12.43 12.16 8.07
C TRP A 391 -11.36 11.09 8.40
N ALA A 392 -10.30 11.48 9.11
CA ALA A 392 -9.24 10.55 9.52
C ALA A 392 -9.79 9.38 10.34
N VAL A 393 -10.64 9.65 11.32
CA VAL A 393 -11.22 8.62 12.20
C VAL A 393 -12.17 7.70 11.43
N VAL A 394 -13.13 8.27 10.69
CA VAL A 394 -14.14 7.48 9.98
C VAL A 394 -13.49 6.63 8.89
N SER A 395 -12.64 7.23 8.05
CA SER A 395 -11.98 6.50 6.94
C SER A 395 -11.09 5.38 7.45
N THR A 396 -10.37 5.57 8.56
CA THR A 396 -9.50 4.53 9.15
C THR A 396 -10.30 3.38 9.77
N GLY A 397 -11.40 3.69 10.47
CA GLY A 397 -12.29 2.66 11.02
C GLY A 397 -12.87 1.77 9.92
N PHE A 398 -13.36 2.37 8.83
CA PHE A 398 -13.90 1.61 7.70
C PHE A 398 -12.83 0.92 6.87
N ASN A 399 -11.57 1.39 6.87
CA ASN A 399 -10.45 0.67 6.24
C ASN A 399 -10.24 -0.70 6.89
N ALA A 400 -10.43 -0.84 8.21
CA ALA A 400 -10.38 -2.15 8.87
C ALA A 400 -11.45 -3.12 8.35
N VAL A 401 -12.67 -2.62 8.08
CA VAL A 401 -13.75 -3.43 7.46
C VAL A 401 -13.42 -3.75 6.01
N ALA A 402 -12.87 -2.79 5.25
CA ALA A 402 -12.48 -3.00 3.86
C ALA A 402 -11.44 -4.13 3.71
N MET A 403 -10.52 -4.33 4.67
CA MET A 403 -9.57 -5.46 4.64
C MET A 403 -10.29 -6.81 4.68
N LEU A 404 -11.35 -6.94 5.48
CA LEU A 404 -12.17 -8.17 5.50
C LEU A 404 -12.96 -8.35 4.20
N LEU A 405 -13.56 -7.28 3.66
CA LEU A 405 -14.29 -7.34 2.38
C LEU A 405 -13.36 -7.70 1.21
N ASN A 406 -12.13 -7.17 1.22
CA ASN A 406 -11.10 -7.54 0.26
C ASN A 406 -10.73 -9.02 0.37
N ALA A 407 -10.55 -9.53 1.60
CA ALA A 407 -10.26 -10.92 1.88
C ALA A 407 -11.38 -11.85 1.41
N ALA A 408 -12.63 -11.45 1.62
CA ALA A 408 -13.82 -12.17 1.17
C ALA A 408 -14.08 -12.03 -0.34
N SER A 409 -13.23 -11.29 -1.07
CA SER A 409 -13.40 -10.99 -2.51
C SER A 409 -14.73 -10.31 -2.86
N VAL A 410 -15.31 -9.57 -1.91
CA VAL A 410 -16.56 -8.80 -2.10
C VAL A 410 -16.20 -7.47 -2.76
N MET A 411 -15.79 -7.53 -4.05
CA MET A 411 -15.25 -6.38 -4.78
C MET A 411 -16.32 -5.54 -5.46
N ALA A 412 -17.32 -6.18 -6.08
CA ALA A 412 -18.32 -5.47 -6.88
C ALA A 412 -19.05 -4.38 -6.08
N PHE A 413 -19.44 -4.69 -4.84
CA PHE A 413 -20.06 -3.73 -3.94
C PHE A 413 -19.11 -2.56 -3.62
N GLN A 414 -17.83 -2.84 -3.31
CA GLN A 414 -16.84 -1.83 -2.99
C GLN A 414 -16.54 -0.91 -4.19
N VAL A 415 -16.49 -1.47 -5.41
CA VAL A 415 -16.29 -0.71 -6.65
C VAL A 415 -17.45 0.25 -6.88
N VAL A 416 -18.69 -0.23 -6.80
CA VAL A 416 -19.88 0.62 -6.95
C VAL A 416 -19.89 1.73 -5.90
N ALA A 417 -19.63 1.40 -4.63
CA ALA A 417 -19.57 2.37 -3.56
C ALA A 417 -18.44 3.41 -3.78
N ALA A 418 -17.25 2.98 -4.20
CA ALA A 418 -16.12 3.87 -4.42
C ALA A 418 -16.35 4.82 -5.62
N VAL A 419 -16.88 4.31 -6.74
CA VAL A 419 -17.18 5.14 -7.92
C VAL A 419 -18.30 6.15 -7.60
N SER A 420 -19.37 5.70 -6.96
CA SER A 420 -20.47 6.59 -6.55
C SER A 420 -20.00 7.63 -5.52
N MET A 421 -19.14 7.21 -4.58
CA MET A 421 -18.54 8.11 -3.59
C MET A 421 -17.66 9.17 -4.27
N ALA A 422 -16.83 8.81 -5.24
CA ALA A 422 -16.00 9.76 -5.97
C ALA A 422 -16.85 10.82 -6.70
N ALA A 423 -17.91 10.40 -7.40
CA ALA A 423 -18.80 11.30 -8.10
C ALA A 423 -19.56 12.25 -7.13
N LEU A 424 -20.14 11.69 -6.06
CA LEU A 424 -20.88 12.46 -5.07
C LEU A 424 -19.96 13.39 -4.26
N SER A 425 -18.75 12.93 -3.92
CA SER A 425 -17.75 13.74 -3.22
C SER A 425 -17.40 15.00 -4.00
N ILE A 426 -17.04 14.87 -5.28
CA ILE A 426 -16.73 16.03 -6.13
C ILE A 426 -17.90 17.02 -6.18
N THR A 427 -19.13 16.52 -6.38
CA THR A 427 -20.32 17.36 -6.46
C THR A 427 -20.60 18.10 -5.15
N LEU A 428 -20.57 17.39 -4.01
CA LEU A 428 -20.80 17.99 -2.70
C LEU A 428 -19.64 18.91 -2.29
N SER A 429 -18.41 18.55 -2.59
CA SER A 429 -17.24 19.39 -2.28
C SER A 429 -17.31 20.72 -3.03
N ILE A 430 -17.68 20.72 -4.31
CA ILE A 430 -17.87 21.97 -5.08
C ILE A 430 -19.05 22.79 -4.50
N ALA A 431 -20.18 22.16 -4.23
CA ALA A 431 -21.35 22.84 -3.69
C ALA A 431 -21.08 23.47 -2.32
N LEU A 432 -20.47 22.74 -1.39
CA LEU A 432 -20.16 23.20 -0.06
C LEU A 432 -18.95 24.17 -0.04
N ALA A 433 -18.00 24.04 -0.95
CA ALA A 433 -16.90 25.00 -1.07
C ALA A 433 -17.43 26.42 -1.40
N ASN A 434 -18.47 26.52 -2.25
CA ASN A 434 -19.09 27.79 -2.59
C ASN A 434 -19.92 28.41 -1.44
N THR A 435 -20.33 27.63 -0.43
CA THR A 435 -21.17 28.10 0.67
C THR A 435 -20.41 28.35 1.98
N ILE A 436 -19.54 27.40 2.37
CA ILE A 436 -18.79 27.45 3.64
C ILE A 436 -17.27 27.48 3.43
N GLY A 437 -16.82 27.77 2.19
CA GLY A 437 -15.40 27.91 1.87
C GLY A 437 -14.60 26.62 1.96
N LEU A 438 -13.32 26.73 2.37
CA LEU A 438 -12.35 25.63 2.34
C LEU A 438 -12.79 24.40 3.16
N ALA A 439 -13.43 24.61 4.29
CA ALA A 439 -13.96 23.51 5.09
C ALA A 439 -15.04 22.70 4.36
N GLY A 440 -15.81 23.34 3.46
CA GLY A 440 -16.86 22.67 2.68
C GLY A 440 -16.38 21.50 1.88
N ILE A 441 -15.13 21.52 1.43
CA ILE A 441 -14.54 20.43 0.65
C ILE A 441 -14.48 19.15 1.47
N ILE A 442 -13.87 19.19 2.66
CA ILE A 442 -13.74 18.00 3.51
C ILE A 442 -15.09 17.52 4.06
N TRP A 443 -16.02 18.44 4.34
CA TRP A 443 -17.37 18.09 4.77
C TRP A 443 -18.16 17.43 3.63
N GLY A 444 -17.99 17.88 2.38
CA GLY A 444 -18.56 17.24 1.19
C GLY A 444 -18.07 15.81 1.00
N THR A 445 -16.77 15.61 1.10
CA THR A 445 -16.12 14.30 1.03
C THR A 445 -16.57 13.38 2.18
N LEU A 446 -16.65 13.89 3.41
CA LEU A 446 -17.11 13.14 4.58
C LEU A 446 -18.57 12.70 4.43
N LEU A 447 -19.46 13.61 4.00
CA LEU A 447 -20.87 13.31 3.77
C LEU A 447 -21.05 12.27 2.66
N ALA A 448 -20.37 12.44 1.52
CA ALA A 448 -20.39 11.47 0.43
C ALA A 448 -19.96 10.09 0.91
N TYR A 449 -18.87 10.03 1.68
CA TYR A 449 -18.35 8.78 2.23
C TYR A 449 -19.32 8.12 3.20
N ILE A 450 -19.93 8.87 4.11
CA ILE A 450 -20.92 8.34 5.07
C ILE A 450 -22.12 7.76 4.32
N LEU A 451 -22.67 8.52 3.37
CA LEU A 451 -23.90 8.12 2.66
C LEU A 451 -23.70 6.92 1.73
N VAL A 452 -22.58 6.89 0.98
CA VAL A 452 -22.41 5.92 -0.12
C VAL A 452 -21.50 4.76 0.27
N SER A 453 -20.61 4.95 1.25
CA SER A 453 -19.68 3.89 1.68
C SER A 453 -19.99 3.38 3.08
N ALA A 454 -20.00 4.25 4.09
CA ALA A 454 -20.10 3.84 5.48
C ALA A 454 -21.46 3.19 5.82
N LEU A 455 -22.56 3.88 5.54
CA LEU A 455 -23.90 3.37 5.83
C LEU A 455 -24.21 2.06 5.06
N PRO A 456 -23.98 1.97 3.73
CA PRO A 456 -24.18 0.72 3.01
C PRO A 456 -23.29 -0.42 3.52
N VAL A 457 -22.05 -0.17 3.90
CA VAL A 457 -21.18 -1.18 4.50
C VAL A 457 -21.75 -1.66 5.83
N CYS A 458 -22.23 -0.78 6.71
CA CYS A 458 -22.84 -1.17 7.98
C CYS A 458 -24.06 -2.08 7.78
N ILE A 459 -24.87 -1.84 6.73
CA ILE A 459 -26.05 -2.65 6.38
C ILE A 459 -25.63 -3.99 5.74
N TYR A 460 -24.58 -3.96 4.93
CA TYR A 460 -24.15 -5.13 4.14
C TYR A 460 -23.25 -6.09 4.95
N LEU A 461 -22.42 -5.58 5.84
CA LEU A 461 -21.46 -6.35 6.63
C LEU A 461 -22.12 -7.52 7.41
N PRO A 462 -23.24 -7.36 8.10
CA PRO A 462 -23.91 -8.48 8.78
C PRO A 462 -24.31 -9.61 7.83
N ARG A 463 -24.74 -9.27 6.59
CA ARG A 463 -25.06 -10.27 5.56
C ARG A 463 -23.83 -11.04 5.12
N VAL A 464 -22.71 -10.36 4.90
CA VAL A 464 -21.42 -11.00 4.58
C VAL A 464 -20.98 -11.92 5.71
N LEU A 465 -21.06 -11.46 6.96
CA LEU A 465 -20.69 -12.27 8.11
C LEU A 465 -21.55 -13.53 8.24
N ARG A 466 -22.86 -13.44 7.97
CA ARG A 466 -23.78 -14.62 7.95
C ARG A 466 -23.44 -15.58 6.81
N GLN A 467 -23.16 -15.06 5.61
CA GLN A 467 -22.86 -15.90 4.44
C GLN A 467 -21.61 -16.78 4.66
N PHE A 468 -20.65 -16.31 5.45
CA PHE A 468 -19.45 -17.06 5.81
C PHE A 468 -19.58 -17.84 7.15
N GLY A 469 -20.80 -18.01 7.69
CA GLY A 469 -21.01 -18.72 8.95
C GLY A 469 -20.44 -18.05 10.20
N ILE A 470 -20.14 -16.73 10.09
CA ILE A 470 -19.47 -15.98 11.15
C ILE A 470 -20.49 -15.41 12.18
N ALA A 471 -21.78 -15.36 11.86
CA ALA A 471 -22.79 -14.62 12.62
C ALA A 471 -23.56 -15.44 13.68
N GLU A 472 -23.44 -16.76 13.73
CA GLU A 472 -24.25 -17.58 14.63
C GLU A 472 -23.43 -18.49 15.54
N THR A 473 -23.06 -17.99 16.73
CA THR A 473 -22.71 -18.86 17.86
C THR A 473 -23.22 -18.29 19.21
N GLY A 474 -24.04 -17.23 19.18
CA GLY A 474 -24.60 -16.64 20.42
C GLY A 474 -25.98 -17.19 20.86
N ALA A 475 -26.65 -18.00 20.02
CA ALA A 475 -27.99 -18.49 20.32
C ALA A 475 -28.03 -19.98 20.77
N ARG A 476 -26.91 -20.70 20.65
CA ARG A 476 -26.89 -22.12 21.04
C ARG A 476 -26.23 -22.42 22.42
N GLU A 477 -25.56 -21.46 23.04
CA GLU A 477 -24.99 -21.64 24.39
C GLU A 477 -25.95 -21.29 25.55
N VAL A 478 -27.17 -20.81 25.25
CA VAL A 478 -28.18 -20.49 26.28
C VAL A 478 -29.32 -21.56 26.33
N ALA A 479 -29.25 -22.55 25.45
CA ALA A 479 -30.27 -23.62 25.36
C ALA A 479 -29.70 -25.05 25.55
N GLY A 480 -28.56 -25.19 26.26
CA GLY A 480 -27.98 -26.47 26.61
C GLY A 480 -27.67 -26.56 28.11
#